data_b91c1998c34b897f1874041454cc660b
#
_entry.id   b91c1998c34b897f1874041454cc660b
#
_cell.length_a   1.000
_cell.length_b   1.000
_cell.length_c   1.000
_cell.angle_alpha   90.00
_cell.angle_beta   90.00
_cell.angle_gamma   90.00
#
_symmetry.space_group_name_H-M   'P 1'
#
loop_
_entity.id
_entity.type
_entity.pdbx_description
1 polymer ?
#
loop_
_entity_poly.entity_id
_entity_poly.type
_entity_poly.pdbx_seq_one_letter_code
_entity_poly.pdbx_strand_id
1 'polypeptide(L)'
;MTKIAVAKGDGIGPEIMDAVLSIFDAAQVPLQYEVVEMGRWVFDKGFSNGMTPEAQQTIESLGILFKGPMETPKGKGVKSVNVTARKTWNTYANKRSFQTLHGVNTVFSQANIPIDLTIVRENIEDTYGGIEHMLTHDVALCRRFITRPGSRQVLRYAFEVAKQKGAKRITCGHKANIMKITDGLFLEEFYNIAKEYPELKADDVIVDDLCMKLVTRPDLFDVVVLTNLQGDIVSDLCAGLVGGLGFAPSANIGDDISIFEAVHGTAPDIAGKNIANPTALLLSGIGMLRHLGLLEQAVTIENALLYTLESGVHTGDFGDKSTPSVNTTEFANAIISNFGKLPANNPRATQTNEPVTITMRQLAGNPMLETAAEAALSIRGADLFIASNEQPQVVADKLQQHLGGIFKLVTISNRGTQVWPKGSIYTNLINQYRVRFETADASNTSQQEIINLMQRVSADFIICSSELLNYMGDKALYSLAQGQ
;
A
#
# COMPACT_ATOMS: atom_id res chain seq x y z
N MET A 1 -11.16 -12.60 -28.86
CA MET A 1 -10.10 -11.62 -28.56
C MET A 1 -10.54 -10.84 -27.33
N THR A 2 -9.74 -10.85 -26.27
CA THR A 2 -10.03 -10.09 -25.05
C THR A 2 -9.62 -8.65 -25.24
N LYS A 3 -10.48 -7.68 -24.91
CA LYS A 3 -10.15 -6.26 -24.94
C LYS A 3 -9.60 -5.82 -23.60
N ILE A 4 -8.56 -4.97 -23.62
CA ILE A 4 -8.00 -4.33 -22.42
C ILE A 4 -7.77 -2.84 -22.68
N ALA A 5 -7.86 -2.03 -21.63
CA ALA A 5 -7.44 -0.63 -21.68
C ALA A 5 -5.93 -0.53 -21.53
N VAL A 6 -5.29 0.31 -22.34
CA VAL A 6 -3.85 0.56 -22.28
C VAL A 6 -3.59 2.05 -22.11
N ALA A 7 -2.88 2.44 -21.07
CA ALA A 7 -2.41 3.79 -20.84
C ALA A 7 -0.88 3.81 -20.90
N LYS A 8 -0.28 4.48 -21.90
CA LYS A 8 1.18 4.49 -22.05
C LYS A 8 1.91 5.19 -20.91
N GLY A 9 1.27 6.15 -20.25
CA GLY A 9 1.82 6.87 -19.11
C GLY A 9 2.80 7.99 -19.51
N ASP A 10 3.60 8.40 -18.53
CA ASP A 10 4.53 9.53 -18.63
C ASP A 10 5.99 9.06 -18.66
N GLY A 11 6.90 9.96 -19.03
CA GLY A 11 8.33 9.72 -19.00
C GLY A 11 8.77 8.57 -19.89
N ILE A 12 9.37 7.51 -19.30
CA ILE A 12 9.76 6.28 -20.02
C ILE A 12 8.56 5.41 -20.41
N GLY A 13 7.35 5.73 -19.92
CA GLY A 13 6.15 4.92 -20.12
C GLY A 13 5.88 4.54 -21.57
N PRO A 14 5.84 5.50 -22.53
CA PRO A 14 5.57 5.19 -23.93
C PRO A 14 6.57 4.19 -24.53
N GLU A 15 7.89 4.37 -24.32
CA GLU A 15 8.91 3.51 -24.93
C GLU A 15 8.90 2.09 -24.36
N ILE A 16 8.70 1.92 -23.03
CA ILE A 16 8.64 0.58 -22.44
C ILE A 16 7.30 -0.11 -22.74
N MET A 17 6.20 0.64 -22.85
CA MET A 17 4.90 0.07 -23.24
C MET A 17 4.95 -0.43 -24.68
N ASP A 18 5.47 0.36 -25.61
CA ASP A 18 5.61 -0.04 -27.02
C ASP A 18 6.51 -1.27 -27.17
N ALA A 19 7.59 -1.37 -26.38
CA ALA A 19 8.43 -2.55 -26.32
C ALA A 19 7.68 -3.80 -25.85
N VAL A 20 6.88 -3.69 -24.77
CA VAL A 20 6.10 -4.81 -24.24
C VAL A 20 4.99 -5.23 -25.19
N LEU A 21 4.26 -4.28 -25.77
CA LEU A 21 3.21 -4.60 -26.75
C LEU A 21 3.78 -5.27 -28.00
N SER A 22 4.97 -4.87 -28.48
CA SER A 22 5.65 -5.54 -29.61
C SER A 22 6.00 -7.00 -29.30
N ILE A 23 6.36 -7.32 -28.05
CA ILE A 23 6.58 -8.70 -27.59
C ILE A 23 5.26 -9.49 -27.59
N PHE A 24 4.17 -8.88 -27.13
CA PHE A 24 2.85 -9.51 -27.12
C PHE A 24 2.33 -9.78 -28.53
N ASP A 25 2.50 -8.82 -29.44
CA ASP A 25 2.10 -8.97 -30.84
C ASP A 25 2.91 -10.08 -31.53
N ALA A 26 4.23 -10.15 -31.31
CA ALA A 26 5.09 -11.20 -31.85
C ALA A 26 4.75 -12.59 -31.27
N ALA A 27 4.30 -12.67 -30.02
CA ALA A 27 3.81 -13.90 -29.37
C ALA A 27 2.36 -14.23 -29.75
N GLN A 28 1.73 -13.46 -30.64
CA GLN A 28 0.34 -13.61 -31.09
C GLN A 28 -0.65 -13.68 -29.91
N VAL A 29 -0.44 -12.84 -28.90
CA VAL A 29 -1.35 -12.75 -27.77
C VAL A 29 -2.73 -12.30 -28.27
N PRO A 30 -3.84 -13.02 -27.95
CA PRO A 30 -5.16 -12.70 -28.49
C PRO A 30 -5.83 -11.52 -27.76
N LEU A 31 -5.11 -10.38 -27.68
CA LEU A 31 -5.58 -9.13 -27.07
C LEU A 31 -5.93 -8.08 -28.13
N GLN A 32 -6.87 -7.21 -27.78
CA GLN A 32 -7.14 -5.97 -28.48
C GLN A 32 -6.95 -4.81 -27.51
N TYR A 33 -6.16 -3.82 -27.91
CA TYR A 33 -5.80 -2.68 -27.06
C TYR A 33 -6.71 -1.49 -27.34
N GLU A 34 -7.39 -0.99 -26.31
CA GLU A 34 -8.10 0.29 -26.33
C GLU A 34 -7.21 1.32 -25.62
N VAL A 35 -6.56 2.19 -26.40
CA VAL A 35 -5.64 3.20 -25.85
C VAL A 35 -6.44 4.29 -25.14
N VAL A 36 -6.10 4.56 -23.87
CA VAL A 36 -6.75 5.56 -23.03
C VAL A 36 -5.77 6.65 -22.57
N GLU A 37 -6.31 7.85 -22.41
CA GLU A 37 -5.53 9.00 -21.99
C GLU A 37 -5.49 9.14 -20.48
N MET A 38 -4.31 8.92 -19.90
CA MET A 38 -4.01 9.09 -18.48
C MET A 38 -2.60 9.66 -18.29
N GLY A 39 -2.39 10.39 -17.18
CA GLY A 39 -1.09 10.89 -16.77
C GLY A 39 -1.01 12.40 -16.63
N ARG A 40 0.21 12.93 -16.57
CA ARG A 40 0.51 14.34 -16.33
C ARG A 40 -0.13 15.28 -17.34
N TRP A 41 -0.04 14.96 -18.61
CA TRP A 41 -0.56 15.83 -19.66
C TRP A 41 -2.09 15.95 -19.65
N VAL A 42 -2.81 14.92 -19.16
CA VAL A 42 -4.27 14.97 -18.96
C VAL A 42 -4.60 15.87 -17.77
N PHE A 43 -3.79 15.79 -16.71
CA PHE A 43 -3.87 16.71 -15.59
C PHE A 43 -3.67 18.17 -16.01
N ASP A 44 -2.65 18.43 -16.84
CA ASP A 44 -2.33 19.77 -17.34
C ASP A 44 -3.45 20.34 -18.28
N LYS A 45 -4.31 19.48 -18.83
CA LYS A 45 -5.56 19.86 -19.53
C LYS A 45 -6.72 20.22 -18.59
N GLY A 46 -6.55 20.10 -17.29
CA GLY A 46 -7.57 20.46 -16.28
C GLY A 46 -8.34 19.29 -15.68
N PHE A 47 -8.02 18.04 -16.04
CA PHE A 47 -8.63 16.86 -15.41
C PHE A 47 -7.88 16.50 -14.13
N SER A 48 -8.37 16.94 -12.99
CA SER A 48 -7.70 16.85 -11.67
C SER A 48 -7.43 15.43 -11.18
N ASN A 49 -8.10 14.42 -11.73
CA ASN A 49 -7.87 13.00 -11.45
C ASN A 49 -6.81 12.37 -12.38
N GLY A 50 -6.27 13.12 -13.36
CA GLY A 50 -5.27 12.67 -14.32
C GLY A 50 -5.77 11.66 -15.35
N MET A 51 -7.11 11.56 -15.56
CA MET A 51 -7.74 10.75 -16.60
C MET A 51 -8.95 11.48 -17.19
N THR A 52 -9.25 11.23 -18.47
CA THR A 52 -10.46 11.78 -19.10
C THR A 52 -11.69 10.95 -18.72
N PRO A 53 -12.92 11.51 -18.78
CA PRO A 53 -14.14 10.74 -18.55
C PRO A 53 -14.28 9.54 -19.51
N GLU A 54 -13.88 9.68 -20.76
CA GLU A 54 -13.90 8.61 -21.77
C GLU A 54 -12.92 7.49 -21.38
N ALA A 55 -11.72 7.85 -20.90
CA ALA A 55 -10.75 6.88 -20.39
C ALA A 55 -11.33 6.09 -19.22
N GLN A 56 -11.98 6.78 -18.26
CA GLN A 56 -12.61 6.13 -17.12
C GLN A 56 -13.70 5.15 -17.56
N GLN A 57 -14.62 5.56 -18.44
CA GLN A 57 -15.70 4.70 -18.96
C GLN A 57 -15.14 3.48 -19.68
N THR A 58 -14.10 3.66 -20.50
CA THR A 58 -13.44 2.57 -21.22
C THR A 58 -12.85 1.55 -20.24
N ILE A 59 -12.10 1.99 -19.23
CA ILE A 59 -11.50 1.12 -18.22
C ILE A 59 -12.60 0.36 -17.44
N GLU A 60 -13.66 1.06 -17.01
CA GLU A 60 -14.79 0.48 -16.29
C GLU A 60 -15.55 -0.57 -17.10
N SER A 61 -15.64 -0.39 -18.41
CA SER A 61 -16.30 -1.33 -19.32
C SER A 61 -15.45 -2.59 -19.59
N LEU A 62 -14.12 -2.47 -19.55
CA LEU A 62 -13.20 -3.55 -19.89
C LEU A 62 -12.68 -4.34 -18.70
N GLY A 63 -12.68 -3.74 -17.50
CA GLY A 63 -12.24 -4.38 -16.26
C GLY A 63 -10.72 -4.55 -16.10
N ILE A 64 -9.94 -4.35 -17.15
CA ILE A 64 -8.48 -4.49 -17.14
C ILE A 64 -7.81 -3.22 -17.66
N LEU A 65 -6.90 -2.67 -16.86
CA LEU A 65 -6.01 -1.59 -17.25
C LEU A 65 -4.56 -2.06 -17.20
N PHE A 66 -3.88 -1.99 -18.33
CA PHE A 66 -2.42 -2.14 -18.44
C PHE A 66 -1.80 -0.77 -18.67
N LYS A 67 -0.94 -0.30 -17.73
CA LYS A 67 -0.45 1.06 -17.80
C LYS A 67 1.04 1.21 -17.50
N GLY A 68 1.64 2.19 -18.13
CA GLY A 68 2.97 2.69 -17.82
C GLY A 68 2.99 3.55 -16.54
N PRO A 69 4.18 4.03 -16.13
CA PRO A 69 4.32 4.90 -14.96
C PRO A 69 3.62 6.26 -15.20
N MET A 70 3.10 6.84 -14.11
CA MET A 70 2.41 8.12 -14.14
C MET A 70 3.13 9.13 -13.23
N GLU A 71 3.36 10.33 -13.73
CA GLU A 71 3.93 11.40 -12.93
C GLU A 71 2.89 12.00 -11.99
N THR A 72 3.24 12.09 -10.71
CA THR A 72 2.47 12.89 -9.75
C THR A 72 3.08 14.28 -9.68
N PRO A 73 2.37 15.35 -10.10
CA PRO A 73 2.88 16.69 -10.01
C PRO A 73 3.30 17.07 -8.58
N LYS A 74 4.46 17.69 -8.42
CA LYS A 74 4.91 18.22 -7.14
C LYS A 74 4.18 19.54 -6.86
N GLY A 75 3.37 19.59 -5.79
CA GLY A 75 2.67 20.81 -5.41
C GLY A 75 1.53 20.59 -4.44
N LYS A 76 1.09 21.66 -3.78
CA LYS A 76 -0.02 21.62 -2.83
C LYS A 76 -1.34 21.33 -3.58
N GLY A 77 -2.13 20.38 -3.08
CA GLY A 77 -3.48 20.09 -3.56
C GLY A 77 -3.59 19.10 -4.72
N VAL A 78 -2.49 18.58 -5.25
CA VAL A 78 -2.51 17.57 -6.31
C VAL A 78 -2.47 16.17 -5.71
N LYS A 79 -3.49 15.35 -6.03
CA LYS A 79 -3.51 13.93 -5.64
C LYS A 79 -2.78 13.10 -6.70
N SER A 80 -2.11 12.03 -6.26
CA SER A 80 -1.49 11.06 -7.17
C SER A 80 -2.55 10.40 -8.06
N VAL A 81 -2.31 10.39 -9.38
CA VAL A 81 -3.16 9.70 -10.36
C VAL A 81 -3.29 8.22 -10.00
N ASN A 82 -2.18 7.58 -9.58
CA ASN A 82 -2.16 6.18 -9.16
C ASN A 82 -3.05 5.94 -7.93
N VAL A 83 -2.93 6.77 -6.89
CA VAL A 83 -3.76 6.66 -5.68
C VAL A 83 -5.22 6.92 -5.99
N THR A 84 -5.51 7.88 -6.87
CA THR A 84 -6.87 8.18 -7.30
C THR A 84 -7.50 6.99 -8.04
N ALA A 85 -6.80 6.41 -9.00
CA ALA A 85 -7.25 5.24 -9.74
C ALA A 85 -7.54 4.04 -8.82
N ARG A 86 -6.62 3.72 -7.90
CA ARG A 86 -6.77 2.63 -6.92
C ARG A 86 -8.03 2.80 -6.07
N LYS A 87 -8.31 4.01 -5.61
CA LYS A 87 -9.49 4.32 -4.80
C LYS A 87 -10.78 4.34 -5.61
N THR A 88 -10.75 4.93 -6.81
CA THR A 88 -11.93 5.00 -7.69
C THR A 88 -12.49 3.62 -7.98
N TRP A 89 -11.62 2.64 -8.20
CA TRP A 89 -12.01 1.29 -8.58
C TRP A 89 -11.84 0.26 -7.47
N ASN A 90 -11.62 0.70 -6.23
CA ASN A 90 -11.44 -0.18 -5.06
C ASN A 90 -10.48 -1.35 -5.34
N THR A 91 -9.32 -1.07 -5.93
CA THR A 91 -8.28 -2.09 -6.11
C THR A 91 -7.57 -2.32 -4.78
N TYR A 92 -8.21 -3.06 -3.90
CA TYR A 92 -7.93 -3.18 -2.47
C TYR A 92 -6.61 -3.86 -2.12
N ALA A 93 -6.02 -4.64 -3.04
CA ALA A 93 -4.77 -5.34 -2.83
C ALA A 93 -3.76 -5.00 -3.92
N ASN A 94 -2.54 -4.68 -3.53
CA ASN A 94 -1.42 -4.55 -4.44
C ASN A 94 -0.45 -5.73 -4.24
N LYS A 95 -0.34 -6.59 -5.26
CA LYS A 95 0.55 -7.75 -5.29
C LYS A 95 1.84 -7.39 -5.99
N ARG A 96 2.99 -7.62 -5.33
CA ARG A 96 4.34 -7.43 -5.86
C ARG A 96 5.16 -8.68 -5.62
N SER A 97 5.64 -9.32 -6.67
CA SER A 97 6.46 -10.54 -6.58
C SER A 97 7.92 -10.22 -6.87
N PHE A 98 8.82 -10.77 -6.08
CA PHE A 98 10.25 -10.53 -6.15
C PHE A 98 10.98 -11.86 -6.23
N GLN A 99 11.74 -12.05 -7.30
CA GLN A 99 12.46 -13.28 -7.55
C GLN A 99 13.88 -12.97 -8.03
N THR A 100 14.84 -13.73 -7.52
CA THR A 100 16.20 -13.71 -8.06
C THR A 100 16.18 -14.23 -9.50
N LEU A 101 16.72 -13.45 -10.44
CA LEU A 101 16.83 -13.82 -11.84
C LEU A 101 18.31 -13.99 -12.24
N HIS A 102 18.66 -15.13 -12.82
CA HIS A 102 19.98 -15.31 -13.42
C HIS A 102 20.18 -14.34 -14.56
N GLY A 103 21.34 -13.66 -14.60
CA GLY A 103 21.64 -12.55 -15.48
C GLY A 103 21.43 -11.17 -14.85
N VAL A 104 20.78 -11.14 -13.66
CA VAL A 104 20.65 -9.92 -12.84
C VAL A 104 21.56 -10.04 -11.61
N ASN A 105 22.67 -9.29 -11.64
CA ASN A 105 23.66 -9.36 -10.57
C ASN A 105 23.26 -8.51 -9.37
N THR A 106 23.08 -9.17 -8.23
CA THR A 106 22.83 -8.54 -6.93
C THR A 106 23.81 -9.09 -5.88
N VAL A 107 23.90 -8.45 -4.73
CA VAL A 107 24.66 -8.96 -3.58
C VAL A 107 24.17 -10.36 -3.18
N PHE A 108 22.86 -10.59 -3.28
CA PHE A 108 22.23 -11.87 -2.91
C PHE A 108 22.49 -12.96 -3.94
N SER A 109 22.41 -12.65 -5.26
CA SER A 109 22.74 -13.61 -6.30
C SER A 109 24.22 -14.03 -6.25
N GLN A 110 25.13 -13.08 -5.96
CA GLN A 110 26.56 -13.36 -5.77
C GLN A 110 26.84 -14.21 -4.52
N ALA A 111 26.05 -14.05 -3.47
CA ALA A 111 26.13 -14.85 -2.26
C ALA A 111 25.38 -16.20 -2.37
N ASN A 112 24.78 -16.53 -3.52
CA ASN A 112 23.93 -17.70 -3.74
C ASN A 112 22.75 -17.78 -2.77
N ILE A 113 22.15 -16.63 -2.43
CA ILE A 113 20.96 -16.54 -1.60
C ILE A 113 19.75 -16.31 -2.54
N PRO A 114 18.93 -17.34 -2.81
CA PRO A 114 17.77 -17.20 -3.67
C PRO A 114 16.69 -16.40 -2.95
N ILE A 115 16.01 -15.54 -3.69
CA ILE A 115 14.85 -14.76 -3.24
C ILE A 115 13.67 -15.19 -4.10
N ASP A 116 12.57 -15.56 -3.47
CA ASP A 116 11.27 -15.81 -4.11
C ASP A 116 10.17 -15.49 -3.10
N LEU A 117 9.84 -14.20 -2.99
CA LEU A 117 8.83 -13.72 -2.06
C LEU A 117 7.80 -12.83 -2.75
N THR A 118 6.62 -12.76 -2.16
CA THR A 118 5.53 -11.91 -2.64
C THR A 118 5.06 -11.00 -1.50
N ILE A 119 5.01 -9.70 -1.76
CA ILE A 119 4.38 -8.73 -0.88
C ILE A 119 2.95 -8.52 -1.35
N VAL A 120 2.00 -8.59 -0.42
CA VAL A 120 0.61 -8.16 -0.60
C VAL A 120 0.40 -6.95 0.29
N ARG A 121 0.20 -5.80 -0.34
CA ARG A 121 0.03 -4.51 0.31
C ARG A 121 -1.45 -4.13 0.30
N GLU A 122 -2.01 -3.72 1.43
CA GLU A 122 -3.28 -3.00 1.47
C GLU A 122 -3.16 -1.73 0.61
N ASN A 123 -4.21 -1.34 -0.10
CA ASN A 123 -4.03 -0.38 -1.20
C ASN A 123 -4.99 0.82 -1.17
N ILE A 124 -5.87 0.93 -0.18
CA ILE A 124 -6.95 1.94 -0.12
C ILE A 124 -6.85 2.85 1.10
N GLU A 125 -6.55 2.28 2.26
CA GLU A 125 -6.64 2.91 3.58
C GLU A 125 -5.29 3.47 4.07
N ASP A 126 -5.09 3.48 5.38
CA ASP A 126 -3.90 3.93 6.07
C ASP A 126 -3.71 5.46 5.93
N THR A 127 -2.48 5.94 5.97
CA THR A 127 -2.12 7.35 5.73
C THR A 127 -2.41 7.79 4.29
N TYR A 128 -2.51 6.86 3.37
CA TYR A 128 -2.94 7.10 1.98
C TYR A 128 -4.40 7.58 1.87
N GLY A 129 -5.16 7.55 2.96
CA GLY A 129 -6.43 8.25 3.11
C GLY A 129 -6.32 9.74 2.75
N GLY A 130 -5.17 10.34 3.03
CA GLY A 130 -4.87 11.74 2.70
C GLY A 130 -5.65 12.72 3.54
N ILE A 131 -5.97 12.37 4.80
CA ILE A 131 -6.68 13.24 5.74
C ILE A 131 -5.63 13.94 6.61
N GLU A 132 -5.31 15.17 6.25
CA GLU A 132 -4.31 15.96 6.94
C GLU A 132 -4.84 17.33 7.31
N HIS A 133 -4.42 17.84 8.46
CA HIS A 133 -4.82 19.16 8.96
C HIS A 133 -3.63 19.86 9.61
N MET A 134 -3.48 21.16 9.37
CA MET A 134 -2.66 22.02 10.23
C MET A 134 -3.49 22.38 11.47
N LEU A 135 -3.08 21.92 12.64
CA LEU A 135 -3.72 22.26 13.91
C LEU A 135 -3.33 23.63 14.40
N THR A 136 -2.05 23.98 14.20
CA THR A 136 -1.48 25.33 14.39
C THR A 136 -0.55 25.59 13.22
N HIS A 137 0.12 26.76 13.17
CA HIS A 137 1.11 27.00 12.13
C HIS A 137 2.34 26.06 12.22
N ASP A 138 2.57 25.45 13.38
CA ASP A 138 3.73 24.57 13.66
C ASP A 138 3.38 23.09 13.71
N VAL A 139 2.08 22.73 13.79
CA VAL A 139 1.64 21.36 14.05
C VAL A 139 0.73 20.83 12.96
N ALA A 140 1.21 19.84 12.21
CA ALA A 140 0.43 19.08 11.26
C ALA A 140 -0.06 17.76 11.88
N LEU A 141 -1.30 17.36 11.59
CA LEU A 141 -1.91 16.10 11.95
C LEU A 141 -2.23 15.30 10.68
N CYS A 142 -1.87 14.03 10.66
CA CYS A 142 -2.36 13.05 9.69
C CYS A 142 -3.24 12.03 10.41
N ARG A 143 -4.43 11.74 9.87
CA ARG A 143 -5.30 10.67 10.37
C ARG A 143 -5.01 9.39 9.61
N ARG A 144 -4.49 8.40 10.32
CA ARG A 144 -4.34 7.03 9.85
C ARG A 144 -5.54 6.21 10.31
N PHE A 145 -6.19 5.50 9.42
CA PHE A 145 -7.29 4.61 9.79
C PHE A 145 -7.13 3.23 9.14
N ILE A 146 -7.51 2.20 9.87
CA ILE A 146 -7.54 0.80 9.44
C ILE A 146 -8.93 0.28 9.77
N THR A 147 -9.61 -0.33 8.79
CA THR A 147 -10.94 -0.89 8.98
C THR A 147 -10.95 -2.42 8.96
N ARG A 148 -11.88 -3.04 9.65
CA ARG A 148 -12.05 -4.51 9.58
C ARG A 148 -12.41 -5.00 8.18
N PRO A 149 -13.36 -4.37 7.46
CA PRO A 149 -13.68 -4.81 6.09
C PRO A 149 -12.49 -4.71 5.14
N GLY A 150 -11.77 -3.58 5.13
CA GLY A 150 -10.58 -3.39 4.29
C GLY A 150 -9.46 -4.37 4.63
N SER A 151 -9.20 -4.58 5.94
CA SER A 151 -8.24 -5.58 6.40
C SER A 151 -8.62 -6.99 5.96
N ARG A 152 -9.88 -7.41 6.14
CA ARG A 152 -10.37 -8.72 5.70
C ARG A 152 -10.23 -8.93 4.20
N GLN A 153 -10.48 -7.90 3.40
CA GLN A 153 -10.37 -7.98 1.94
C GLN A 153 -8.93 -8.32 1.52
N VAL A 154 -7.96 -7.50 1.92
CA VAL A 154 -6.56 -7.69 1.54
C VAL A 154 -5.96 -8.96 2.15
N LEU A 155 -6.31 -9.29 3.39
CA LEU A 155 -5.81 -10.49 4.07
C LEU A 155 -6.29 -11.76 3.39
N ARG A 156 -7.58 -11.89 3.07
CA ARG A 156 -8.09 -13.06 2.31
C ARG A 156 -7.39 -13.21 0.97
N TYR A 157 -7.22 -12.10 0.24
CA TYR A 157 -6.46 -12.13 -1.00
C TYR A 157 -5.03 -12.64 -0.79
N ALA A 158 -4.35 -12.19 0.28
CA ALA A 158 -2.99 -12.63 0.59
C ALA A 158 -2.92 -14.14 0.90
N PHE A 159 -3.89 -14.68 1.64
CA PHE A 159 -3.98 -16.12 1.91
C PHE A 159 -4.22 -16.93 0.64
N GLU A 160 -5.10 -16.48 -0.24
CA GLU A 160 -5.31 -17.13 -1.54
C GLU A 160 -4.07 -17.07 -2.44
N VAL A 161 -3.37 -15.93 -2.48
CA VAL A 161 -2.07 -15.81 -3.17
C VAL A 161 -1.08 -16.82 -2.62
N ALA A 162 -0.99 -16.97 -1.29
CA ALA A 162 -0.11 -17.94 -0.65
C ALA A 162 -0.46 -19.39 -1.04
N LYS A 163 -1.75 -19.74 -1.01
CA LYS A 163 -2.25 -21.05 -1.40
C LYS A 163 -1.94 -21.37 -2.87
N GLN A 164 -2.19 -20.42 -3.78
CA GLN A 164 -1.93 -20.62 -5.21
C GLN A 164 -0.44 -20.71 -5.54
N LYS A 165 0.38 -19.92 -4.85
CA LYS A 165 1.84 -20.01 -4.96
C LYS A 165 2.38 -21.34 -4.44
N GLY A 166 1.58 -22.13 -3.71
CA GLY A 166 2.06 -23.30 -2.99
C GLY A 166 3.02 -22.94 -1.85
N ALA A 167 2.86 -21.74 -1.30
CA ALA A 167 3.66 -21.24 -0.18
C ALA A 167 3.46 -22.12 1.05
N LYS A 168 4.49 -22.22 1.86
CA LYS A 168 4.41 -22.91 3.16
C LYS A 168 4.06 -21.96 4.29
N ARG A 169 4.32 -20.67 4.08
CA ARG A 169 4.23 -19.62 5.11
C ARG A 169 3.62 -18.35 4.57
N ILE A 170 2.79 -17.73 5.39
CA ILE A 170 2.32 -16.35 5.22
C ILE A 170 2.62 -15.55 6.48
N THR A 171 3.22 -14.39 6.33
CA THR A 171 3.66 -13.54 7.45
C THR A 171 2.92 -12.20 7.42
N CYS A 172 2.35 -11.79 8.55
CA CYS A 172 1.81 -10.45 8.73
C CYS A 172 2.90 -9.50 9.23
N GLY A 173 3.24 -8.48 8.46
CA GLY A 173 4.09 -7.38 8.92
C GLY A 173 3.25 -6.31 9.62
N HIS A 174 3.67 -5.83 10.80
CA HIS A 174 2.90 -4.85 11.59
C HIS A 174 3.77 -4.07 12.59
N LYS A 175 3.18 -3.05 13.23
CA LYS A 175 3.79 -2.32 14.35
C LYS A 175 2.83 -2.26 15.57
N ALA A 176 2.12 -3.37 15.86
CA ALA A 176 1.10 -3.44 16.90
C ALA A 176 1.61 -3.23 18.32
N ASN A 177 2.93 -3.35 18.56
CA ASN A 177 3.54 -2.98 19.84
C ASN A 177 3.47 -1.47 20.13
N ILE A 178 3.37 -0.63 19.09
CA ILE A 178 3.22 0.83 19.18
C ILE A 178 1.79 1.23 18.81
N MET A 179 1.30 0.82 17.64
CA MET A 179 -0.03 1.12 17.13
C MET A 179 -1.01 0.01 17.52
N LYS A 180 -1.28 -0.07 18.84
CA LYS A 180 -2.00 -1.19 19.46
C LYS A 180 -3.43 -1.38 18.93
N ILE A 181 -4.08 -0.30 18.50
CA ILE A 181 -5.46 -0.34 17.99
C ILE A 181 -5.46 -0.56 16.48
N THR A 182 -4.78 0.25 15.71
CA THR A 182 -4.81 0.17 14.25
C THR A 182 -4.11 -1.08 13.72
N ASP A 183 -2.82 -1.25 14.01
CA ASP A 183 -2.10 -2.46 13.61
C ASP A 183 -2.55 -3.69 14.38
N GLY A 184 -3.01 -3.51 15.64
CA GLY A 184 -3.62 -4.58 16.41
C GLY A 184 -4.89 -5.13 15.79
N LEU A 185 -5.74 -4.27 15.19
CA LEU A 185 -6.93 -4.67 14.45
C LEU A 185 -6.56 -5.48 13.19
N PHE A 186 -5.56 -5.01 12.43
CA PHE A 186 -5.07 -5.72 11.24
C PHE A 186 -4.53 -7.11 11.60
N LEU A 187 -3.72 -7.19 12.66
CA LEU A 187 -3.16 -8.44 13.18
C LEU A 187 -4.24 -9.40 13.71
N GLU A 188 -5.23 -8.88 14.41
CA GLU A 188 -6.38 -9.67 14.90
C GLU A 188 -7.14 -10.33 13.73
N GLU A 189 -7.45 -9.55 12.69
CA GLU A 189 -8.12 -10.07 11.49
C GLU A 189 -7.24 -11.06 10.71
N PHE A 190 -5.92 -10.87 10.68
CA PHE A 190 -4.99 -11.83 10.10
C PHE A 190 -5.10 -13.21 10.77
N TYR A 191 -5.06 -13.27 12.10
CA TYR A 191 -5.19 -14.54 12.80
C TYR A 191 -6.61 -15.11 12.76
N ASN A 192 -7.64 -14.28 12.63
CA ASN A 192 -8.99 -14.75 12.43
C ASN A 192 -9.14 -15.48 11.09
N ILE A 193 -8.60 -14.91 10.01
CA ILE A 193 -8.64 -15.51 8.67
C ILE A 193 -7.71 -16.73 8.60
N ALA A 194 -6.55 -16.72 9.26
CA ALA A 194 -5.62 -17.84 9.28
C ALA A 194 -6.27 -19.17 9.71
N LYS A 195 -7.32 -19.12 10.53
CA LYS A 195 -8.08 -20.30 10.95
C LYS A 195 -8.79 -21.01 9.80
N GLU A 196 -9.06 -20.28 8.71
CA GLU A 196 -9.70 -20.81 7.50
C GLU A 196 -8.70 -21.54 6.57
N TYR A 197 -7.36 -21.37 6.82
CA TYR A 197 -6.26 -21.91 6.00
C TYR A 197 -5.26 -22.73 6.84
N PRO A 198 -5.70 -23.85 7.43
CA PRO A 198 -4.85 -24.63 8.34
C PRO A 198 -3.61 -25.25 7.69
N GLU A 199 -3.58 -25.31 6.35
CA GLU A 199 -2.43 -25.80 5.57
C GLU A 199 -1.27 -24.80 5.51
N LEU A 200 -1.52 -23.50 5.78
CA LEU A 200 -0.52 -22.46 5.75
C LEU A 200 -0.01 -22.15 7.16
N LYS A 201 1.31 -22.09 7.33
CA LYS A 201 1.90 -21.55 8.56
C LYS A 201 1.71 -20.05 8.56
N ALA A 202 0.79 -19.54 9.39
CA ALA A 202 0.58 -18.12 9.62
C ALA A 202 1.40 -17.64 10.82
N ASP A 203 2.17 -16.57 10.64
CA ASP A 203 2.90 -15.89 11.72
C ASP A 203 2.99 -14.38 11.47
N ASP A 204 3.52 -13.67 12.46
CA ASP A 204 3.67 -12.23 12.41
C ASP A 204 5.09 -11.78 12.76
N VAL A 205 5.48 -10.63 12.23
CA VAL A 205 6.77 -10.00 12.51
C VAL A 205 6.59 -8.48 12.60
N ILE A 206 7.18 -7.87 13.63
CA ILE A 206 7.24 -6.40 13.75
C ILE A 206 8.02 -5.83 12.57
N VAL A 207 7.51 -4.78 11.93
CA VAL A 207 7.96 -4.31 10.61
C VAL A 207 9.45 -3.93 10.55
N ASP A 208 10.03 -3.39 11.60
CA ASP A 208 11.46 -3.09 11.66
C ASP A 208 12.33 -4.37 11.72
N ASP A 209 11.90 -5.38 12.48
CA ASP A 209 12.52 -6.72 12.50
C ASP A 209 12.30 -7.44 11.15
N LEU A 210 11.15 -7.25 10.52
CA LEU A 210 10.88 -7.76 9.17
C LEU A 210 11.89 -7.19 8.15
N CYS A 211 12.10 -5.87 8.15
CA CYS A 211 13.08 -5.24 7.26
C CYS A 211 14.49 -5.79 7.46
N MET A 212 14.94 -5.97 8.70
CA MET A 212 16.23 -6.56 9.02
C MET A 212 16.29 -8.01 8.54
N LYS A 213 15.25 -8.82 8.78
CA LYS A 213 15.20 -10.23 8.38
C LYS A 213 15.12 -10.41 6.86
N LEU A 214 14.43 -9.54 6.13
CA LEU A 214 14.39 -9.58 4.67
C LEU A 214 15.79 -9.41 4.05
N VAL A 215 16.66 -8.61 4.68
CA VAL A 215 18.05 -8.43 4.26
C VAL A 215 18.96 -9.60 4.70
N THR A 216 18.75 -10.13 5.90
CA THR A 216 19.67 -11.14 6.49
C THR A 216 19.22 -12.57 6.20
N ARG A 217 17.93 -12.83 6.09
CA ARG A 217 17.34 -14.14 5.93
C ARG A 217 16.06 -14.08 5.06
N PRO A 218 16.15 -13.63 3.79
CA PRO A 218 14.99 -13.54 2.89
C PRO A 218 14.32 -14.91 2.67
N ASP A 219 15.05 -16.00 2.83
CA ASP A 219 14.59 -17.39 2.73
C ASP A 219 13.52 -17.78 3.77
N LEU A 220 13.29 -16.94 4.77
CA LEU A 220 12.24 -17.17 5.77
C LEU A 220 10.85 -16.76 5.30
N PHE A 221 10.70 -16.09 4.17
CA PHE A 221 9.44 -15.47 3.75
C PHE A 221 8.99 -15.95 2.38
N ASP A 222 7.75 -16.43 2.29
CA ASP A 222 7.10 -16.79 1.03
C ASP A 222 6.13 -15.69 0.58
N VAL A 223 5.15 -15.37 1.45
CA VAL A 223 4.18 -14.28 1.25
C VAL A 223 4.15 -13.42 2.50
N VAL A 224 4.23 -12.12 2.32
CA VAL A 224 4.16 -11.12 3.40
C VAL A 224 3.01 -10.17 3.11
N VAL A 225 2.10 -10.01 4.07
CA VAL A 225 0.99 -9.05 3.96
C VAL A 225 1.19 -7.89 4.93
N LEU A 226 0.93 -6.66 4.46
CA LEU A 226 1.20 -5.41 5.18
C LEU A 226 0.09 -4.40 4.95
N THR A 227 -0.05 -3.47 5.91
CA THR A 227 -0.83 -2.25 5.71
C THR A 227 -0.21 -1.37 4.62
N ASN A 228 -0.94 -0.37 4.15
CA ASN A 228 -0.59 0.39 2.94
C ASN A 228 0.80 1.02 2.98
N LEU A 229 1.08 1.89 3.95
CA LEU A 229 2.38 2.57 4.04
C LEU A 229 3.54 1.60 4.29
N GLN A 230 3.36 0.64 5.20
CA GLN A 230 4.39 -0.34 5.49
C GLN A 230 4.65 -1.23 4.27
N GLY A 231 3.61 -1.62 3.55
CA GLY A 231 3.71 -2.41 2.32
C GLY A 231 4.43 -1.68 1.19
N ASP A 232 4.24 -0.35 1.08
CA ASP A 232 4.96 0.48 0.12
C ASP A 232 6.47 0.47 0.40
N ILE A 233 6.85 0.79 1.62
CA ILE A 233 8.26 0.88 2.03
C ILE A 233 8.96 -0.49 1.92
N VAL A 234 8.33 -1.55 2.43
CA VAL A 234 8.93 -2.89 2.44
C VAL A 234 9.04 -3.47 1.04
N SER A 235 8.09 -3.20 0.15
CA SER A 235 8.19 -3.70 -1.23
C SER A 235 9.30 -3.03 -2.04
N ASP A 236 9.61 -1.75 -1.79
CA ASP A 236 10.75 -1.07 -2.41
C ASP A 236 12.09 -1.63 -1.89
N LEU A 237 12.15 -1.96 -0.58
CA LEU A 237 13.28 -2.73 -0.04
C LEU A 237 13.45 -4.05 -0.79
N CYS A 238 12.36 -4.82 -0.97
CA CYS A 238 12.39 -6.10 -1.67
C CYS A 238 12.82 -5.95 -3.14
N ALA A 239 12.41 -4.88 -3.83
CA ALA A 239 12.89 -4.59 -5.17
C ALA A 239 14.41 -4.43 -5.21
N GLY A 240 14.99 -3.75 -4.22
CA GLY A 240 16.45 -3.61 -4.08
C GLY A 240 17.17 -4.95 -3.93
N LEU A 241 16.56 -5.94 -3.29
CA LEU A 241 17.15 -7.26 -3.09
C LEU A 241 17.31 -8.03 -4.42
N VAL A 242 16.43 -7.80 -5.40
CA VAL A 242 16.38 -8.55 -6.67
C VAL A 242 16.92 -7.81 -7.88
N GLY A 243 17.54 -6.63 -7.68
CA GLY A 243 18.18 -5.88 -8.76
C GLY A 243 17.55 -4.50 -9.04
N GLY A 244 16.60 -4.07 -8.25
CA GLY A 244 15.97 -2.76 -8.32
C GLY A 244 14.56 -2.77 -8.90
N LEU A 245 13.96 -1.59 -8.96
CA LEU A 245 12.58 -1.40 -9.42
C LEU A 245 12.34 -1.83 -10.87
N GLY A 246 13.40 -1.88 -11.71
CA GLY A 246 13.34 -2.38 -13.09
C GLY A 246 12.96 -3.86 -13.22
N PHE A 247 12.91 -4.60 -12.10
CA PHE A 247 12.52 -6.02 -12.01
C PHE A 247 11.32 -6.26 -11.09
N ALA A 248 10.63 -5.19 -10.69
CA ALA A 248 9.52 -5.25 -9.75
C ALA A 248 8.16 -5.12 -10.45
N PRO A 249 7.46 -6.24 -10.76
CA PRO A 249 6.10 -6.20 -11.27
C PRO A 249 5.11 -5.84 -10.18
N SER A 250 3.96 -5.30 -10.60
CA SER A 250 2.86 -4.94 -9.73
C SER A 250 1.50 -5.20 -10.37
N ALA A 251 0.57 -5.70 -9.56
CA ALA A 251 -0.83 -5.83 -9.90
C ALA A 251 -1.68 -5.24 -8.77
N ASN A 252 -2.55 -4.29 -9.11
CA ASN A 252 -3.55 -3.77 -8.18
C ASN A 252 -4.87 -4.47 -8.48
N ILE A 253 -5.37 -5.22 -7.53
CA ILE A 253 -6.50 -6.13 -7.68
C ILE A 253 -7.73 -5.58 -6.98
N GLY A 254 -8.82 -5.50 -7.71
CA GLY A 254 -10.16 -5.23 -7.23
C GLY A 254 -11.14 -6.28 -7.70
N ASP A 255 -12.40 -6.18 -7.26
CA ASP A 255 -13.43 -7.15 -7.65
C ASP A 255 -13.88 -6.98 -9.10
N ASP A 256 -13.94 -5.75 -9.58
CA ASP A 256 -14.45 -5.41 -10.91
C ASP A 256 -13.33 -4.97 -11.87
N ILE A 257 -12.28 -4.34 -11.34
CA ILE A 257 -11.17 -3.78 -12.13
C ILE A 257 -9.84 -4.19 -11.54
N SER A 258 -8.92 -4.61 -12.43
CA SER A 258 -7.52 -4.87 -12.07
C SER A 258 -6.59 -4.00 -12.91
N ILE A 259 -5.54 -3.48 -12.26
CA ILE A 259 -4.54 -2.59 -12.88
C ILE A 259 -3.19 -3.29 -12.82
N PHE A 260 -2.55 -3.46 -13.98
CA PHE A 260 -1.19 -4.01 -14.10
C PHE A 260 -0.23 -2.90 -14.49
N GLU A 261 0.83 -2.73 -13.71
CA GLU A 261 1.81 -1.65 -13.86
C GLU A 261 3.16 -2.08 -13.29
N ALA A 262 4.25 -1.43 -13.72
CA ALA A 262 5.53 -1.56 -13.04
C ALA A 262 5.53 -0.73 -11.74
N VAL A 263 6.36 -1.13 -10.76
CA VAL A 263 6.50 -0.37 -9.49
C VAL A 263 7.26 0.94 -9.70
N HIS A 264 8.22 0.99 -10.66
CA HIS A 264 9.06 2.16 -10.90
C HIS A 264 8.28 3.40 -11.38
N GLY A 265 8.86 4.57 -11.18
CA GLY A 265 8.34 5.86 -11.66
C GLY A 265 8.68 6.16 -13.13
N THR A 266 8.51 7.42 -13.50
CA THR A 266 8.60 7.92 -14.89
C THR A 266 10.01 8.13 -15.41
N ALA A 267 11.04 8.11 -14.57
CA ALA A 267 12.46 8.30 -14.90
C ALA A 267 12.70 9.40 -15.98
N PRO A 268 12.34 10.65 -15.71
CA PRO A 268 12.31 11.71 -16.72
C PRO A 268 13.68 11.99 -17.34
N ASP A 269 14.77 11.69 -16.63
CA ASP A 269 16.14 11.92 -17.10
C ASP A 269 16.52 11.04 -18.29
N ILE A 270 15.87 9.89 -18.47
CA ILE A 270 16.14 8.93 -19.55
C ILE A 270 14.96 8.76 -20.52
N ALA A 271 13.88 9.47 -20.31
CA ALA A 271 12.68 9.41 -21.14
C ALA A 271 12.99 9.78 -22.61
N GLY A 272 12.46 8.98 -23.56
CA GLY A 272 12.64 9.18 -24.99
C GLY A 272 14.03 8.85 -25.53
N LYS A 273 14.93 8.31 -24.70
CA LYS A 273 16.30 7.93 -25.12
C LYS A 273 16.41 6.48 -25.58
N ASN A 274 15.33 5.71 -25.51
CA ASN A 274 15.30 4.29 -25.87
C ASN A 274 16.35 3.44 -25.11
N ILE A 275 16.56 3.74 -23.81
CA ILE A 275 17.53 3.02 -22.97
C ILE A 275 16.90 2.43 -21.70
N ALA A 276 15.62 2.66 -21.49
CA ALA A 276 14.90 2.16 -20.32
C ALA A 276 14.73 0.63 -20.37
N ASN A 277 14.83 0.00 -19.21
CA ASN A 277 14.59 -1.43 -19.03
C ASN A 277 13.08 -1.74 -18.99
N PRO A 278 12.52 -2.50 -19.95
CA PRO A 278 11.10 -2.81 -19.98
C PRO A 278 10.70 -4.01 -19.09
N THR A 279 11.64 -4.64 -18.40
CA THR A 279 11.43 -5.95 -17.73
C THR A 279 10.34 -5.90 -16.67
N ALA A 280 10.28 -4.86 -15.81
CA ALA A 280 9.26 -4.77 -14.79
C ALA A 280 7.84 -4.67 -15.37
N LEU A 281 7.67 -3.87 -16.44
CA LEU A 281 6.40 -3.75 -17.12
C LEU A 281 6.04 -5.05 -17.87
N LEU A 282 7.02 -5.71 -18.49
CA LEU A 282 6.83 -7.01 -19.15
C LEU A 282 6.39 -8.09 -18.14
N LEU A 283 7.04 -8.16 -16.95
CA LEU A 283 6.65 -9.09 -15.89
C LEU A 283 5.23 -8.78 -15.38
N SER A 284 4.85 -7.49 -15.28
CA SER A 284 3.48 -7.09 -14.94
C SER A 284 2.49 -7.51 -16.00
N GLY A 285 2.86 -7.38 -17.27
CA GLY A 285 2.09 -7.85 -18.40
C GLY A 285 1.93 -9.38 -18.44
N ILE A 286 3.00 -10.13 -18.15
CA ILE A 286 2.93 -11.59 -17.98
C ILE A 286 1.94 -11.97 -16.84
N GLY A 287 1.99 -11.24 -15.73
CA GLY A 287 1.01 -11.38 -14.64
C GLY A 287 -0.43 -11.11 -15.11
N MET A 288 -0.64 -10.09 -15.96
CA MET A 288 -1.92 -9.79 -16.57
C MET A 288 -2.40 -10.94 -17.49
N LEU A 289 -1.50 -11.50 -18.33
CA LEU A 289 -1.85 -12.63 -19.17
C LEU A 289 -2.28 -13.84 -18.37
N ARG A 290 -1.59 -14.12 -17.26
CA ARG A 290 -1.99 -15.19 -16.31
C ARG A 290 -3.35 -14.91 -15.68
N HIS A 291 -3.62 -13.67 -15.28
CA HIS A 291 -4.90 -13.24 -14.75
C HIS A 291 -6.05 -13.41 -15.77
N LEU A 292 -5.78 -13.21 -17.05
CA LEU A 292 -6.73 -13.41 -18.14
C LEU A 292 -6.83 -14.88 -18.61
N GLY A 293 -6.08 -15.82 -17.99
CA GLY A 293 -6.06 -17.24 -18.40
C GLY A 293 -5.29 -17.50 -19.70
N LEU A 294 -4.51 -16.55 -20.20
CA LEU A 294 -3.67 -16.68 -21.40
C LEU A 294 -2.33 -17.32 -21.05
N LEU A 295 -2.38 -18.53 -20.49
CA LEU A 295 -1.24 -19.19 -19.84
C LEU A 295 -0.14 -19.62 -20.81
N GLU A 296 -0.50 -20.07 -22.02
CA GLU A 296 0.46 -20.49 -23.03
C GLU A 296 1.36 -19.33 -23.47
N GLN A 297 0.75 -18.18 -23.78
CA GLN A 297 1.47 -16.98 -24.16
C GLN A 297 2.31 -16.44 -23.00
N ALA A 298 1.76 -16.42 -21.79
CA ALA A 298 2.49 -16.00 -20.60
C ALA A 298 3.76 -16.84 -20.39
N VAL A 299 3.65 -18.16 -20.47
CA VAL A 299 4.78 -19.10 -20.33
C VAL A 299 5.81 -18.92 -21.44
N THR A 300 5.37 -18.75 -22.68
CA THR A 300 6.25 -18.54 -23.84
C THR A 300 7.09 -17.27 -23.66
N ILE A 301 6.45 -16.16 -23.30
CA ILE A 301 7.11 -14.86 -23.13
C ILE A 301 8.03 -14.90 -21.90
N GLU A 302 7.59 -15.47 -20.80
CA GLU A 302 8.38 -15.54 -19.57
C GLU A 302 9.64 -16.39 -19.75
N ASN A 303 9.54 -17.58 -20.37
CA ASN A 303 10.72 -18.40 -20.65
C ASN A 303 11.72 -17.69 -21.59
N ALA A 304 11.23 -16.97 -22.61
CA ALA A 304 12.07 -16.21 -23.50
C ALA A 304 12.78 -15.05 -22.78
N LEU A 305 12.08 -14.33 -21.91
CA LEU A 305 12.69 -13.31 -21.05
C LEU A 305 13.78 -13.92 -20.17
N LEU A 306 13.48 -14.99 -19.45
CA LEU A 306 14.42 -15.66 -18.53
C LEU A 306 15.65 -16.17 -19.28
N TYR A 307 15.47 -16.76 -20.47
CA TYR A 307 16.57 -17.17 -21.33
C TYR A 307 17.42 -15.98 -21.80
N THR A 308 16.78 -14.85 -22.19
CA THR A 308 17.47 -13.64 -22.64
C THR A 308 18.33 -13.06 -21.52
N LEU A 309 17.80 -12.98 -20.30
CA LEU A 309 18.55 -12.50 -19.14
C LEU A 309 19.77 -13.39 -18.82
N GLU A 310 19.59 -14.72 -18.76
CA GLU A 310 20.71 -15.64 -18.47
C GLU A 310 21.75 -15.73 -19.56
N SER A 311 21.39 -15.35 -20.81
CA SER A 311 22.31 -15.23 -21.93
C SER A 311 23.17 -13.97 -21.87
N GLY A 312 23.00 -13.12 -20.84
CA GLY A 312 23.78 -11.90 -20.62
C GLY A 312 23.35 -10.69 -21.44
N VAL A 313 22.19 -10.73 -22.10
CA VAL A 313 21.64 -9.56 -22.80
C VAL A 313 21.02 -8.63 -21.76
N HIS A 314 21.48 -7.38 -21.71
CA HIS A 314 21.06 -6.42 -20.69
C HIS A 314 20.98 -4.98 -21.18
N THR A 315 20.14 -4.17 -20.58
CA THR A 315 20.13 -2.71 -20.72
C THR A 315 21.18 -2.06 -19.79
N GLY A 316 21.36 -0.75 -19.91
CA GLY A 316 22.45 -0.05 -19.20
C GLY A 316 22.32 -0.02 -17.66
N ASP A 317 21.18 -0.35 -17.09
CA ASP A 317 20.89 -0.29 -15.65
C ASP A 317 21.30 -1.57 -14.86
N PHE A 318 21.41 -2.72 -15.52
CA PHE A 318 21.75 -4.00 -14.90
C PHE A 318 22.79 -4.80 -15.72
N GLY A 319 23.08 -6.03 -15.32
CA GLY A 319 23.96 -6.95 -16.04
C GLY A 319 25.45 -6.72 -15.78
N ASP A 320 26.27 -7.36 -16.61
CA ASP A 320 27.73 -7.25 -16.55
C ASP A 320 28.20 -5.97 -17.25
N LYS A 321 28.74 -5.03 -16.50
CA LYS A 321 29.23 -3.73 -17.03
C LYS A 321 30.44 -3.87 -17.95
N SER A 322 31.07 -5.05 -18.05
CA SER A 322 32.14 -5.33 -19.00
C SER A 322 31.62 -5.70 -20.40
N THR A 323 30.33 -6.00 -20.52
CA THR A 323 29.67 -6.32 -21.78
C THR A 323 28.84 -5.13 -22.30
N PRO A 324 28.71 -4.96 -23.65
CA PRO A 324 27.88 -3.90 -24.20
C PRO A 324 26.42 -4.07 -23.82
N SER A 325 25.81 -3.00 -23.29
CA SER A 325 24.36 -2.94 -23.09
C SER A 325 23.63 -2.69 -24.40
N VAL A 326 22.41 -3.17 -24.49
CA VAL A 326 21.48 -2.93 -25.61
C VAL A 326 20.45 -1.86 -25.24
N ASN A 327 19.83 -1.24 -26.25
CA ASN A 327 18.74 -0.32 -26.01
C ASN A 327 17.40 -1.05 -25.76
N THR A 328 16.33 -0.30 -25.38
CA THR A 328 14.99 -0.85 -25.06
C THR A 328 14.43 -1.71 -26.20
N THR A 329 14.50 -1.20 -27.44
CA THR A 329 14.00 -1.90 -28.64
C THR A 329 14.82 -3.16 -28.95
N GLU A 330 16.14 -3.08 -28.84
CA GLU A 330 17.04 -4.24 -29.06
C GLU A 330 16.81 -5.31 -28.01
N PHE A 331 16.55 -4.92 -26.75
CA PHE A 331 16.23 -5.85 -25.67
C PHE A 331 14.90 -6.58 -25.94
N ALA A 332 13.85 -5.86 -26.38
CA ALA A 332 12.59 -6.47 -26.78
C ALA A 332 12.77 -7.44 -27.97
N ASN A 333 13.54 -7.05 -28.98
CA ASN A 333 13.84 -7.90 -30.14
C ASN A 333 14.63 -9.17 -29.75
N ALA A 334 15.54 -9.07 -28.78
CA ALA A 334 16.26 -10.23 -28.23
C ALA A 334 15.30 -11.23 -27.57
N ILE A 335 14.32 -10.75 -26.79
CA ILE A 335 13.29 -11.61 -26.20
C ILE A 335 12.46 -12.28 -27.30
N ILE A 336 12.01 -11.55 -28.30
CA ILE A 336 11.23 -12.08 -29.43
C ILE A 336 12.02 -13.18 -30.18
N SER A 337 13.31 -12.94 -30.43
CA SER A 337 14.19 -13.90 -31.10
C SER A 337 14.44 -15.18 -30.30
N ASN A 338 14.13 -15.14 -29.01
CA ASN A 338 14.30 -16.25 -28.08
C ASN A 338 13.00 -17.02 -27.80
N PHE A 339 11.90 -16.74 -28.49
CA PHE A 339 10.67 -17.51 -28.33
C PHE A 339 10.92 -19.00 -28.63
N GLY A 340 10.36 -19.88 -27.80
CA GLY A 340 10.55 -21.33 -27.86
C GLY A 340 11.83 -21.83 -27.16
N LYS A 341 12.75 -20.94 -26.75
CA LYS A 341 13.90 -21.33 -25.95
C LYS A 341 13.51 -21.45 -24.47
N LEU A 342 14.19 -22.33 -23.77
CA LEU A 342 13.96 -22.57 -22.34
C LEU A 342 15.20 -22.16 -21.54
N PRO A 343 15.03 -21.48 -20.41
CA PRO A 343 16.13 -21.14 -19.53
C PRO A 343 16.77 -22.41 -18.93
N ALA A 344 18.08 -22.37 -18.70
CA ALA A 344 18.84 -23.45 -18.08
C ALA A 344 19.05 -23.22 -16.58
N ASN A 345 19.29 -21.98 -16.20
CA ASN A 345 19.64 -21.59 -14.82
C ASN A 345 18.45 -20.92 -14.08
N ASN A 346 17.59 -20.22 -14.80
CA ASN A 346 16.34 -19.71 -14.23
C ASN A 346 15.30 -20.84 -14.11
N PRO A 347 14.43 -20.80 -13.10
CA PRO A 347 13.27 -21.71 -13.05
C PRO A 347 12.43 -21.54 -14.32
N ARG A 348 12.10 -22.64 -14.99
CA ARG A 348 11.21 -22.59 -16.17
C ARG A 348 9.83 -22.14 -15.75
N ALA A 349 9.25 -21.23 -16.51
CA ALA A 349 7.87 -20.86 -16.36
C ALA A 349 6.97 -22.08 -16.59
N THR A 350 6.01 -22.30 -15.70
CA THR A 350 5.05 -23.40 -15.79
C THR A 350 3.64 -22.86 -16.03
N GLN A 351 2.81 -23.67 -16.68
CA GLN A 351 1.37 -23.40 -16.73
C GLN A 351 0.82 -23.68 -15.32
N THR A 352 0.71 -22.64 -14.51
CA THR A 352 -0.08 -22.73 -13.30
C THR A 352 -1.54 -22.67 -13.70
N ASN A 353 -2.29 -23.71 -13.37
CA ASN A 353 -3.62 -24.01 -13.92
C ASN A 353 -4.74 -23.07 -13.45
N GLU A 354 -4.45 -21.98 -12.76
CA GLU A 354 -5.53 -21.12 -12.26
C GLU A 354 -5.23 -19.66 -12.50
N PRO A 355 -6.10 -18.96 -13.28
CA PRO A 355 -6.17 -17.51 -13.18
C PRO A 355 -6.59 -17.15 -11.77
N VAL A 356 -5.85 -16.27 -11.10
CA VAL A 356 -6.24 -15.73 -9.79
C VAL A 356 -7.41 -14.77 -9.98
N THR A 357 -8.57 -15.31 -10.30
CA THR A 357 -9.81 -14.54 -10.22
C THR A 357 -10.42 -14.84 -8.86
N ILE A 358 -9.89 -14.22 -7.83
CA ILE A 358 -10.53 -14.22 -6.52
C ILE A 358 -11.53 -13.07 -6.55
N THR A 359 -12.73 -13.37 -6.96
CA THR A 359 -13.84 -12.45 -6.68
C THR A 359 -14.15 -12.57 -5.20
N MET A 360 -13.71 -11.58 -4.42
CA MET A 360 -14.01 -11.51 -2.99
C MET A 360 -15.53 -11.54 -2.73
N ARG A 361 -16.36 -11.13 -3.70
CA ARG A 361 -17.82 -11.34 -3.66
C ARG A 361 -18.24 -12.82 -3.57
N GLN A 362 -17.42 -13.74 -4.06
CA GLN A 362 -17.69 -15.19 -3.99
C GLN A 362 -17.24 -15.81 -2.66
N LEU A 363 -16.21 -15.22 -2.01
CA LEU A 363 -15.64 -15.71 -0.76
C LEU A 363 -16.29 -15.09 0.49
N ALA A 364 -16.87 -13.91 0.36
CA ALA A 364 -17.55 -13.22 1.44
C ALA A 364 -19.02 -13.07 1.08
N GLY A 365 -19.93 -13.54 1.92
CA GLY A 365 -21.21 -12.84 2.05
C GLY A 365 -20.85 -11.35 2.21
N ASN A 366 -21.57 -10.46 1.55
CA ASN A 366 -21.26 -9.05 1.38
C ASN A 366 -20.62 -8.46 2.67
N PRO A 367 -19.28 -8.22 2.74
CA PRO A 367 -18.63 -7.81 3.98
C PRO A 367 -19.07 -6.43 4.47
N MET A 368 -19.79 -5.67 3.63
CA MET A 368 -20.43 -4.41 3.98
C MET A 368 -21.68 -4.59 4.85
N LEU A 369 -22.23 -5.82 4.96
CA LEU A 369 -23.50 -6.09 5.64
C LEU A 369 -23.36 -7.02 6.85
N GLU A 370 -22.18 -7.56 7.17
CA GLU A 370 -21.91 -8.10 8.49
C GLU A 370 -21.72 -6.92 9.47
N THR A 371 -22.76 -6.16 9.69
CA THR A 371 -22.91 -5.43 10.95
C THR A 371 -22.97 -6.50 12.02
N ALA A 372 -21.84 -6.82 12.65
CA ALA A 372 -21.89 -7.30 14.02
C ALA A 372 -22.91 -6.41 14.73
N ALA A 373 -23.92 -6.99 15.41
CA ALA A 373 -24.88 -6.23 16.16
C ALA A 373 -24.10 -5.15 16.92
N GLU A 374 -24.25 -3.88 16.49
CA GLU A 374 -23.41 -2.79 16.99
C GLU A 374 -23.66 -2.72 18.50
N ALA A 375 -22.69 -3.24 19.26
CA ALA A 375 -22.70 -3.01 20.68
C ALA A 375 -22.73 -1.50 20.84
N ALA A 376 -23.78 -0.99 21.46
CA ALA A 376 -24.02 0.45 21.56
C ALA A 376 -22.75 1.12 22.15
N LEU A 377 -22.14 2.00 21.38
CA LEU A 377 -21.03 2.79 21.84
C LEU A 377 -21.51 3.76 22.90
N SER A 378 -20.79 3.85 24.00
CA SER A 378 -21.01 4.86 25.03
C SER A 378 -19.84 5.84 25.07
N ILE A 379 -20.12 7.10 25.39
CA ILE A 379 -19.12 8.16 25.52
C ILE A 379 -18.85 8.39 26.99
N ARG A 380 -17.57 8.44 27.39
CA ARG A 380 -17.18 8.75 28.78
C ARG A 380 -16.25 9.95 28.87
N GLY A 381 -16.03 10.69 27.76
CA GLY A 381 -15.18 11.87 27.75
C GLY A 381 -14.75 12.28 26.36
N ALA A 382 -13.76 13.17 26.31
CA ALA A 382 -13.14 13.62 25.07
C ALA A 382 -11.67 13.98 25.26
N ASP A 383 -10.88 13.76 24.21
CA ASP A 383 -9.59 14.41 24.01
C ASP A 383 -9.82 15.68 23.18
N LEU A 384 -9.42 16.84 23.70
CA LEU A 384 -9.42 18.08 22.95
C LEU A 384 -7.97 18.48 22.63
N PHE A 385 -7.74 18.92 21.40
CA PHE A 385 -6.46 19.45 20.96
C PHE A 385 -6.57 20.97 20.90
N ILE A 386 -5.85 21.65 21.80
CA ILE A 386 -5.95 23.11 21.99
C ILE A 386 -4.66 23.82 21.63
N ALA A 387 -4.76 25.03 21.08
CA ALA A 387 -3.62 25.90 20.86
C ALA A 387 -3.33 26.76 22.12
N SER A 388 -2.09 26.71 22.60
CA SER A 388 -1.62 27.57 23.70
C SER A 388 -0.10 27.61 23.78
N ASN A 389 0.46 28.76 24.15
CA ASN A 389 1.88 28.95 24.47
C ASN A 389 2.15 28.99 25.97
N GLU A 390 1.12 28.79 26.80
CA GLU A 390 1.23 28.85 28.25
C GLU A 390 1.89 27.58 28.83
N GLN A 391 2.41 27.68 30.05
CA GLN A 391 2.97 26.53 30.76
C GLN A 391 1.87 25.51 31.12
N PRO A 392 2.17 24.20 31.17
CA PRO A 392 1.18 23.15 31.40
C PRO A 392 0.33 23.33 32.66
N GLN A 393 0.90 23.87 33.75
CA GLN A 393 0.16 24.12 34.96
C GLN A 393 -0.88 25.24 34.80
N VAL A 394 -0.50 26.32 34.09
CA VAL A 394 -1.42 27.43 33.79
C VAL A 394 -2.59 26.95 32.91
N VAL A 395 -2.28 26.12 31.90
CA VAL A 395 -3.30 25.48 31.06
C VAL A 395 -4.23 24.63 31.91
N ALA A 396 -3.68 23.80 32.81
CA ALA A 396 -4.48 22.96 33.72
C ALA A 396 -5.39 23.79 34.66
N ASP A 397 -4.86 24.86 35.26
CA ASP A 397 -5.62 25.71 36.18
C ASP A 397 -6.82 26.37 35.50
N LYS A 398 -6.65 26.84 34.26
CA LYS A 398 -7.75 27.37 33.43
C LYS A 398 -8.76 26.29 33.07
N LEU A 399 -8.30 25.13 32.58
CA LEU A 399 -9.19 24.04 32.18
C LEU A 399 -10.02 23.48 33.33
N GLN A 400 -9.48 23.46 34.55
CA GLN A 400 -10.21 23.03 35.74
C GLN A 400 -11.46 23.89 36.05
N GLN A 401 -11.48 25.15 35.63
CA GLN A 401 -12.64 26.06 35.77
C GLN A 401 -13.78 25.71 34.82
N HIS A 402 -13.50 24.91 33.76
CA HIS A 402 -14.47 24.56 32.72
C HIS A 402 -15.13 23.17 32.91
N LEU A 403 -14.79 22.44 33.95
CA LEU A 403 -15.23 21.03 34.13
C LEU A 403 -16.75 20.88 34.32
N GLY A 404 -17.44 21.91 34.85
CA GLY A 404 -18.91 21.92 35.00
C GLY A 404 -19.47 20.86 35.93
N GLY A 405 -18.65 20.28 36.82
CA GLY A 405 -19.05 19.25 37.79
C GLY A 405 -19.25 17.85 37.22
N ILE A 406 -19.24 17.70 35.89
CA ILE A 406 -19.47 16.42 35.19
C ILE A 406 -18.11 15.76 34.81
N PHE A 407 -17.16 16.56 34.42
CA PHE A 407 -15.87 16.08 33.92
C PHE A 407 -14.74 16.29 34.91
N LYS A 408 -13.70 15.50 34.78
CA LYS A 408 -12.39 15.70 35.41
C LYS A 408 -11.33 15.85 34.33
N LEU A 409 -10.35 16.71 34.54
CA LEU A 409 -9.15 16.77 33.72
C LEU A 409 -8.21 15.62 34.12
N VAL A 410 -7.93 14.71 33.21
CA VAL A 410 -7.15 13.49 33.48
C VAL A 410 -5.67 13.71 33.20
N THR A 411 -5.36 14.25 32.02
CA THR A 411 -3.97 14.47 31.60
C THR A 411 -3.87 15.55 30.54
N ILE A 412 -2.72 16.21 30.53
CA ILE A 412 -2.30 17.08 29.43
C ILE A 412 -1.00 16.52 28.86
N SER A 413 -0.94 16.40 27.55
CA SER A 413 0.27 16.01 26.84
C SER A 413 0.67 17.05 25.79
N ASN A 414 1.97 17.14 25.56
CA ASN A 414 2.58 17.97 24.51
C ASN A 414 3.59 17.11 23.76
N ARG A 415 3.56 17.12 22.44
CA ARG A 415 4.37 16.25 21.59
C ARG A 415 4.26 14.75 21.98
N GLY A 416 3.06 14.30 22.38
CA GLY A 416 2.82 12.92 22.79
C GLY A 416 3.34 12.56 24.20
N THR A 417 4.02 13.48 24.89
CA THR A 417 4.55 13.27 26.25
C THR A 417 3.64 13.92 27.26
N GLN A 418 3.30 13.20 28.34
CA GLN A 418 2.54 13.77 29.44
C GLN A 418 3.34 14.88 30.12
N VAL A 419 2.70 16.04 30.30
CA VAL A 419 3.29 17.22 30.94
C VAL A 419 2.51 17.67 32.18
N TRP A 420 1.33 17.12 32.41
CA TRP A 420 0.50 17.31 33.60
C TRP A 420 -0.41 16.07 33.83
N PRO A 421 -0.70 15.64 35.11
CA PRO A 421 -0.27 16.22 36.40
C PRO A 421 1.11 15.68 36.72
N LYS A 422 1.97 15.29 36.68
CA LYS A 422 3.35 14.81 36.94
C LYS A 422 4.01 14.45 35.61
N GLY A 423 4.30 15.48 34.83
CA GLY A 423 4.88 15.27 33.51
C GLY A 423 6.39 15.43 33.46
N SER A 424 6.93 15.19 32.28
CA SER A 424 8.34 15.41 31.98
C SER A 424 8.68 16.91 32.02
N ILE A 425 9.70 17.27 32.75
CA ILE A 425 10.29 18.62 32.77
C ILE A 425 11.26 18.85 31.61
N TYR A 426 11.61 17.80 30.87
CA TYR A 426 12.55 17.84 29.76
C TYR A 426 11.88 18.01 28.38
N THR A 427 10.55 18.01 28.34
CA THR A 427 9.80 18.16 27.08
C THR A 427 9.93 19.59 26.57
N ASN A 428 10.46 19.76 25.36
CA ASN A 428 10.38 21.04 24.65
C ASN A 428 8.95 21.27 24.20
N LEU A 429 8.29 22.23 24.83
CA LEU A 429 6.88 22.54 24.57
C LEU A 429 6.71 23.22 23.22
N ILE A 430 5.62 22.88 22.56
CA ILE A 430 5.12 23.54 21.35
C ILE A 430 3.74 24.13 21.63
N ASN A 431 3.25 24.94 20.71
CA ASN A 431 1.99 25.70 20.84
C ASN A 431 0.71 24.87 20.69
N GLN A 432 0.76 23.58 21.03
CA GLN A 432 -0.39 22.68 20.94
C GLN A 432 -0.35 21.67 22.08
N TYR A 433 -1.49 21.48 22.75
CA TYR A 433 -1.69 20.47 23.79
C TYR A 433 -2.84 19.54 23.45
N ARG A 434 -2.68 18.25 23.75
CA ARG A 434 -3.80 17.30 23.88
C ARG A 434 -4.22 17.27 25.34
N VAL A 435 -5.48 17.56 25.59
CA VAL A 435 -6.07 17.57 26.94
C VAL A 435 -7.17 16.55 27.01
N ARG A 436 -7.13 15.67 28.01
CA ARG A 436 -8.10 14.58 28.20
C ARG A 436 -9.07 14.90 29.32
N PHE A 437 -10.35 14.87 28.99
CA PHE A 437 -11.45 14.97 29.93
C PHE A 437 -12.21 13.65 29.99
N GLU A 438 -12.46 13.16 31.20
CA GLU A 438 -13.32 12.01 31.44
C GLU A 438 -14.43 12.38 32.44
N THR A 439 -15.55 11.65 32.41
CA THR A 439 -16.57 11.80 33.45
C THR A 439 -15.99 11.50 34.84
N ALA A 440 -16.36 12.30 35.85
CA ALA A 440 -15.75 12.22 37.20
C ALA A 440 -16.01 10.88 37.87
N ASP A 441 -17.19 10.30 37.61
CA ASP A 441 -17.69 9.05 38.20
C ASP A 441 -17.57 7.84 37.23
N ALA A 442 -16.86 8.01 36.09
CA ALA A 442 -16.76 7.03 35.03
C ALA A 442 -18.09 6.61 34.39
N SER A 443 -19.15 7.39 34.56
CA SER A 443 -20.45 7.16 33.93
C SER A 443 -20.43 7.55 32.44
N ASN A 444 -21.44 7.07 31.71
CA ASN A 444 -21.65 7.51 30.33
C ASN A 444 -22.15 8.96 30.30
N THR A 445 -21.74 9.69 29.30
CA THR A 445 -22.19 11.05 29.05
C THR A 445 -22.81 11.18 27.65
N SER A 446 -23.50 12.28 27.41
CA SER A 446 -24.07 12.56 26.09
C SER A 446 -23.09 13.34 25.21
N GLN A 447 -23.27 13.25 23.91
CA GLN A 447 -22.53 14.09 22.97
C GLN A 447 -22.81 15.58 23.22
N GLN A 448 -24.00 15.94 23.68
CA GLN A 448 -24.34 17.33 24.02
C GLN A 448 -23.50 17.86 25.19
N GLU A 449 -23.23 17.03 26.20
CA GLU A 449 -22.34 17.43 27.31
C GLU A 449 -20.89 17.65 26.85
N ILE A 450 -20.40 16.86 25.89
CA ILE A 450 -19.09 17.12 25.26
C ILE A 450 -19.12 18.46 24.49
N ILE A 451 -20.17 18.76 23.75
CA ILE A 451 -20.33 20.05 23.06
C ILE A 451 -20.33 21.21 24.09
N ASN A 452 -21.06 21.06 25.19
CA ASN A 452 -21.09 22.03 26.28
C ASN A 452 -19.70 22.22 26.92
N LEU A 453 -18.94 21.13 27.11
CA LEU A 453 -17.54 21.19 27.56
C LEU A 453 -16.67 21.99 26.57
N MET A 454 -16.76 21.68 25.27
CA MET A 454 -16.02 22.38 24.23
C MET A 454 -16.37 23.88 24.21
N GLN A 455 -17.64 24.22 24.37
CA GLN A 455 -18.09 25.61 24.44
C GLN A 455 -17.45 26.35 25.63
N ARG A 456 -17.40 25.73 26.81
CA ARG A 456 -16.73 26.32 27.97
C ARG A 456 -15.22 26.50 27.76
N VAL A 457 -14.56 25.44 27.26
CA VAL A 457 -13.10 25.48 26.98
C VAL A 457 -12.75 26.53 25.91
N SER A 458 -13.63 26.75 24.94
CA SER A 458 -13.43 27.73 23.86
C SER A 458 -13.42 29.20 24.36
N ALA A 459 -13.80 29.46 25.62
CA ALA A 459 -13.68 30.78 26.22
C ALA A 459 -12.22 31.20 26.45
N ASP A 460 -11.33 30.24 26.71
CA ASP A 460 -9.90 30.50 27.00
C ASP A 460 -8.96 29.95 25.92
N PHE A 461 -9.38 28.96 25.13
CA PHE A 461 -8.51 28.26 24.20
C PHE A 461 -9.15 28.05 22.82
N ILE A 462 -8.34 28.11 21.77
CA ILE A 462 -8.73 27.66 20.44
C ILE A 462 -8.68 26.14 20.43
N ILE A 463 -9.82 25.49 20.16
CA ILE A 463 -9.89 24.04 19.97
C ILE A 463 -9.59 23.73 18.50
N CYS A 464 -8.47 23.06 18.24
CA CYS A 464 -8.00 22.74 16.90
C CYS A 464 -8.60 21.42 16.36
N SER A 465 -8.90 20.46 17.26
CA SER A 465 -9.50 19.16 16.95
C SER A 465 -10.07 18.53 18.21
N SER A 466 -10.93 17.51 18.06
CA SER A 466 -11.48 16.74 19.17
C SER A 466 -11.70 15.29 18.79
N GLU A 467 -11.54 14.37 19.76
CA GLU A 467 -11.85 12.94 19.63
C GLU A 467 -12.68 12.48 20.84
N LEU A 468 -13.75 11.74 20.58
CA LEU A 468 -14.58 11.18 21.65
C LEU A 468 -13.90 9.97 22.29
N LEU A 469 -14.02 9.86 23.61
CA LEU A 469 -13.55 8.69 24.35
C LEU A 469 -14.70 7.66 24.41
N ASN A 470 -14.72 6.82 23.38
CA ASN A 470 -15.74 5.80 23.21
C ASN A 470 -15.41 4.54 24.01
N TYR A 471 -16.46 3.88 24.48
CA TYR A 471 -16.44 2.59 25.17
C TYR A 471 -17.41 1.62 24.52
N MET A 472 -17.07 0.34 24.58
CA MET A 472 -17.96 -0.78 24.25
C MET A 472 -18.08 -1.65 25.51
N GLY A 473 -19.18 -1.52 26.25
CA GLY A 473 -19.26 -2.00 27.62
C GLY A 473 -18.23 -1.30 28.51
N ASP A 474 -17.36 -2.07 29.16
CA ASP A 474 -16.26 -1.52 29.98
C ASP A 474 -14.92 -1.41 29.24
N LYS A 475 -14.88 -1.77 27.97
CA LYS A 475 -13.66 -1.69 27.16
C LYS A 475 -13.51 -0.30 26.55
N ALA A 476 -12.43 0.41 26.91
CA ALA A 476 -12.02 1.64 26.25
C ALA A 476 -11.60 1.38 24.79
N LEU A 477 -12.07 2.21 23.86
CA LEU A 477 -11.75 2.12 22.44
C LEU A 477 -10.74 3.20 22.00
N TYR A 478 -9.91 3.67 22.89
CA TYR A 478 -8.88 4.67 22.66
C TYR A 478 -7.58 4.31 23.41
N SER A 479 -6.47 4.92 23.01
CA SER A 479 -5.19 4.71 23.70
C SER A 479 -5.21 5.36 25.09
N LEU A 480 -4.93 4.59 26.11
CA LEU A 480 -4.73 5.09 27.47
C LEU A 480 -3.50 6.01 27.51
N ALA A 481 -3.48 6.97 28.44
CA ALA A 481 -2.29 7.79 28.67
C ALA A 481 -1.16 6.95 29.26
N GLN A 482 0.07 7.45 29.14
CA GLN A 482 1.25 6.78 29.71
C GLN A 482 1.08 6.70 31.24
N GLY A 483 0.98 5.48 31.79
CA GLY A 483 0.79 5.23 33.22
C GLY A 483 -0.67 5.00 33.67
N GLN A 484 -1.63 4.89 32.76
CA GLN A 484 -3.02 4.44 33.00
C GLN A 484 -3.18 2.94 32.74
#